data_4dec8bfca531d9f39de10352eb7fb932
#
_entry.id   4dec8bfca531d9f39de10352eb7fb932
#
_cell.length_a   1.000
_cell.length_b   1.000
_cell.length_c   1.000
_cell.angle_alpha   90.00
_cell.angle_beta   90.00
_cell.angle_gamma   90.00
#
_symmetry.space_group_name_H-M   'P 1'
#
loop_
_entity.id
_entity.type
_entity.pdbx_description
1 polymer ?
#
loop_
_entity_poly.entity_id
_entity_poly.type
_entity_poly.pdbx_seq_one_letter_code
_entity_poly.pdbx_strand_id
1 'polypeptide(L)'
;QRQMCIRDSMYSIMWLFMRKILFKIYLLFFFVGIAQPILSQSPYYYYKQLGIKEGLSQSKVQCVLNDHRGYLWIGTESGLNCYDRDHLKQYLHRPGDERTLPSNNITFIAEDSLCNLWVATMNGICLYDRGSDSFRTLSNNGKPIYVASYLLVEGGILLGGSGAIYKYVYATNKLEPLYYAQDPVYYNPFWQMIRYDEENILLNSRWHGIYSFNMKTYEVKKIESFTENNYTSIYLDSYKRLWVSVYGNGLYCYQGDQLIKHFTASNSPLTYDVIHDIMERDNQLWVATDGGGINIISLDDFSFTNIQQKQDDVHSFPANTIYRLYLDPANNMWAGSIRRGLIGIKNVYACSYQNVPFGNLYGLSNQTINSFFQDSDGIVWVGTDGGGINRFDPVSGTFKHYPATKYEKVVSIVEY
;
A
#
# COMPACT_ATOMS: atom_id res chain seq x y z
N GLN A 1 14.72 -76.78 28.54
CA GLN A 1 14.97 -75.53 29.32
C GLN A 1 15.69 -74.47 28.53
N ARG A 2 16.50 -74.72 27.45
CA ARG A 2 17.18 -73.70 26.65
C ARG A 2 16.27 -72.93 25.62
N GLN A 3 15.17 -73.53 25.20
CA GLN A 3 14.26 -72.87 24.26
C GLN A 3 13.31 -71.82 24.90
N MET A 4 13.05 -71.95 26.21
CA MET A 4 12.19 -71.04 26.94
C MET A 4 12.90 -69.70 27.25
N CYS A 5 14.20 -69.69 27.55
CA CYS A 5 14.95 -68.46 27.80
C CYS A 5 15.17 -67.55 26.57
N ILE A 6 15.20 -68.08 25.33
CA ILE A 6 15.38 -67.29 24.11
C ILE A 6 14.07 -66.56 23.74
N ARG A 7 12.92 -67.18 24.03
CA ARG A 7 11.57 -66.64 23.75
C ARG A 7 11.27 -65.42 24.64
N ASP A 8 11.62 -65.48 25.92
CA ASP A 8 11.40 -64.40 26.88
C ASP A 8 12.34 -63.20 26.62
N SER A 9 13.55 -63.48 26.16
CA SER A 9 14.51 -62.41 25.75
C SER A 9 14.06 -61.67 24.48
N MET A 10 13.51 -62.36 23.51
CA MET A 10 12.95 -61.73 22.30
C MET A 10 11.72 -60.86 22.58
N TYR A 11 10.81 -61.30 23.48
CA TYR A 11 9.66 -60.48 23.88
C TYR A 11 10.09 -59.20 24.63
N SER A 12 11.12 -59.26 25.45
CA SER A 12 11.65 -58.13 26.19
C SER A 12 12.32 -57.09 25.24
N ILE A 13 13.03 -57.54 24.21
CA ILE A 13 13.66 -56.69 23.22
C ILE A 13 12.62 -56.03 22.30
N MET A 14 11.60 -56.81 21.89
CA MET A 14 10.50 -56.31 21.06
C MET A 14 9.62 -55.31 21.83
N TRP A 15 9.40 -55.49 23.12
CA TRP A 15 8.66 -54.57 24.00
C TRP A 15 9.42 -53.26 24.20
N LEU A 16 10.76 -53.30 24.38
CA LEU A 16 11.64 -52.14 24.45
C LEU A 16 11.67 -51.35 23.12
N PHE A 17 11.64 -52.04 21.98
CA PHE A 17 11.59 -51.41 20.66
C PHE A 17 10.23 -50.73 20.40
N MET A 18 9.13 -51.41 20.75
CA MET A 18 7.78 -50.83 20.67
C MET A 18 7.63 -49.58 21.56
N ARG A 19 8.17 -49.64 22.77
CA ARG A 19 8.16 -48.50 23.70
C ARG A 19 8.94 -47.28 23.18
N LYS A 20 10.07 -47.49 22.51
CA LYS A 20 10.83 -46.41 21.85
C LYS A 20 10.11 -45.84 20.64
N ILE A 21 9.39 -46.64 19.87
CA ILE A 21 8.58 -46.18 18.73
C ILE A 21 7.36 -45.41 19.24
N LEU A 22 6.64 -45.92 20.24
CA LEU A 22 5.50 -45.23 20.86
C LEU A 22 5.92 -43.88 21.49
N PHE A 23 7.09 -43.84 22.13
CA PHE A 23 7.63 -42.60 22.69
C PHE A 23 7.99 -41.58 21.60
N LYS A 24 8.57 -42.02 20.47
CA LYS A 24 8.82 -41.13 19.31
C LYS A 24 7.53 -40.65 18.66
N ILE A 25 6.52 -41.49 18.55
CA ILE A 25 5.20 -41.12 18.04
C ILE A 25 4.53 -40.12 18.99
N TYR A 26 4.62 -40.33 20.31
CA TYR A 26 4.09 -39.40 21.31
C TYR A 26 4.81 -38.05 21.28
N LEU A 27 6.14 -38.04 21.12
CA LEU A 27 6.92 -36.84 20.94
C LEU A 27 6.52 -36.10 19.63
N LEU A 28 6.27 -36.83 18.54
CA LEU A 28 5.83 -36.26 17.27
C LEU A 28 4.43 -35.59 17.41
N PHE A 29 3.49 -36.27 18.09
CA PHE A 29 2.18 -35.72 18.39
C PHE A 29 2.24 -34.54 19.38
N PHE A 30 3.17 -34.58 20.34
CA PHE A 30 3.37 -33.51 21.28
C PHE A 30 3.93 -32.24 20.58
N PHE A 31 4.86 -32.39 19.62
CA PHE A 31 5.37 -31.27 18.81
C PHE A 31 4.35 -30.77 17.78
N VAL A 32 3.49 -31.64 17.22
CA VAL A 32 2.40 -31.21 16.33
C VAL A 32 1.28 -30.51 17.11
N GLY A 33 1.05 -30.89 18.38
CA GLY A 33 0.05 -30.25 19.25
C GLY A 33 0.47 -28.87 19.79
N ILE A 34 1.78 -28.54 19.77
CA ILE A 34 2.28 -27.22 20.22
C ILE A 34 2.38 -26.20 19.08
N ALA A 35 2.34 -26.67 17.82
CA ALA A 35 2.14 -25.78 16.68
C ALA A 35 0.66 -25.34 16.61
N GLN A 36 0.19 -24.65 17.63
CA GLN A 36 -0.96 -23.78 17.47
C GLN A 36 -0.56 -22.78 16.40
N PRO A 37 -1.33 -22.59 15.32
CA PRO A 37 -1.10 -21.44 14.47
C PRO A 37 -1.12 -20.25 15.42
N ILE A 38 -0.04 -19.50 15.50
CA ILE A 38 -0.09 -18.13 15.99
C ILE A 38 -1.09 -17.50 15.03
N LEU A 39 -2.34 -17.41 15.45
CA LEU A 39 -3.37 -16.64 14.76
C LEU A 39 -2.77 -15.24 14.71
N SER A 40 -2.18 -14.93 13.58
CA SER A 40 -1.75 -13.58 13.27
C SER A 40 -3.01 -12.74 13.39
N GLN A 41 -3.14 -12.03 14.51
CA GLN A 41 -4.18 -11.04 14.66
C GLN A 41 -4.01 -10.11 13.46
N SER A 42 -5.05 -9.99 12.65
CA SER A 42 -5.06 -9.03 11.56
C SER A 42 -4.67 -7.68 12.16
N PRO A 43 -3.65 -7.00 11.64
CA PRO A 43 -3.19 -5.75 12.23
C PRO A 43 -4.38 -4.78 12.25
N TYR A 44 -4.67 -4.23 13.42
CA TYR A 44 -5.62 -3.14 13.51
C TYR A 44 -4.98 -1.89 12.95
N TYR A 45 -5.64 -1.25 11.99
CA TYR A 45 -5.19 -0.01 11.39
C TYR A 45 -5.96 1.18 11.95
N TYR A 46 -5.24 2.23 12.29
CA TYR A 46 -5.81 3.55 12.51
C TYR A 46 -5.71 4.36 11.21
N TYR A 47 -6.79 5.01 10.84
CA TYR A 47 -6.89 5.80 9.63
C TYR A 47 -6.98 7.29 9.94
N LYS A 48 -5.98 8.07 9.50
CA LYS A 48 -6.00 9.53 9.56
C LYS A 48 -6.35 10.07 8.18
N GLN A 49 -7.47 10.75 8.05
CA GLN A 49 -7.90 11.36 6.79
C GLN A 49 -7.47 12.83 6.72
N LEU A 50 -6.94 13.25 5.57
CA LEU A 50 -6.67 14.62 5.19
C LEU A 50 -7.49 14.91 3.92
N GLY A 51 -8.60 15.59 4.07
CA GLY A 51 -9.53 15.93 2.99
C GLY A 51 -9.71 17.44 2.83
N ILE A 52 -10.74 17.82 2.10
CA ILE A 52 -11.10 19.25 1.88
C ILE A 52 -11.42 19.95 3.21
N LYS A 53 -12.02 19.24 4.17
CA LYS A 53 -12.32 19.81 5.51
C LYS A 53 -11.08 20.18 6.28
N GLU A 54 -9.99 19.43 6.09
CA GLU A 54 -8.69 19.67 6.70
C GLU A 54 -7.84 20.67 5.90
N GLY A 55 -8.36 21.20 4.79
CA GLY A 55 -7.70 22.23 3.98
C GLY A 55 -7.02 21.71 2.70
N LEU A 56 -7.27 20.46 2.29
CA LEU A 56 -6.75 19.95 1.01
C LEU A 56 -7.41 20.67 -0.17
N SER A 57 -6.65 21.03 -1.19
CA SER A 57 -7.14 21.78 -2.36
C SER A 57 -8.17 21.03 -3.19
N GLN A 58 -8.10 19.66 -3.19
CA GLN A 58 -9.07 18.81 -3.90
C GLN A 58 -8.97 17.37 -3.39
N SER A 59 -10.08 16.61 -3.47
CA SER A 59 -10.16 15.25 -2.92
C SER A 59 -9.36 14.19 -3.67
N LYS A 60 -9.11 14.37 -4.97
CA LYS A 60 -8.36 13.40 -5.77
C LYS A 60 -6.87 13.62 -5.60
N VAL A 61 -6.23 12.70 -4.87
CA VAL A 61 -4.79 12.71 -4.65
C VAL A 61 -4.10 11.92 -5.76
N GLN A 62 -3.19 12.58 -6.49
CA GLN A 62 -2.44 11.99 -7.59
C GLN A 62 -1.05 11.52 -7.20
N CYS A 63 -0.41 12.20 -6.27
CA CYS A 63 0.93 11.88 -5.80
C CYS A 63 1.15 12.39 -4.38
N VAL A 64 2.08 11.74 -3.68
CA VAL A 64 2.45 12.05 -2.29
C VAL A 64 3.95 11.89 -2.14
N LEU A 65 4.57 12.76 -1.36
CA LEU A 65 5.98 12.71 -1.02
C LEU A 65 6.20 13.25 0.39
N ASN A 66 6.98 12.55 1.22
CA ASN A 66 7.52 13.11 2.46
C ASN A 66 8.94 13.60 2.17
N ASP A 67 9.21 14.91 2.35
CA ASP A 67 10.52 15.47 2.08
C ASP A 67 11.49 15.26 3.26
N HIS A 68 12.79 15.52 3.03
CA HIS A 68 13.85 15.39 4.04
C HIS A 68 13.64 16.23 5.30
N ARG A 69 12.76 17.24 5.27
CA ARG A 69 12.37 18.07 6.42
C ARG A 69 11.17 17.51 7.16
N GLY A 70 10.55 16.45 6.67
CA GLY A 70 9.38 15.82 7.24
C GLY A 70 8.04 16.46 6.87
N TYR A 71 8.04 17.38 5.89
CA TYR A 71 6.80 17.89 5.29
C TYR A 71 6.20 16.86 4.33
N LEU A 72 4.88 16.67 4.42
CA LEU A 72 4.16 15.82 3.49
C LEU A 72 3.57 16.66 2.35
N TRP A 73 4.09 16.45 1.15
CA TRP A 73 3.65 17.10 -0.06
C TRP A 73 2.58 16.26 -0.74
N ILE A 74 1.46 16.88 -1.09
CA ILE A 74 0.28 16.19 -1.63
C ILE A 74 -0.12 16.89 -2.92
N GLY A 75 0.03 16.21 -4.04
CA GLY A 75 -0.39 16.68 -5.35
C GLY A 75 -1.81 16.25 -5.67
N THR A 76 -2.63 17.19 -6.10
CA THR A 76 -4.01 16.96 -6.51
C THR A 76 -4.24 17.46 -7.95
N GLU A 77 -5.45 17.28 -8.50
CA GLU A 77 -5.83 17.90 -9.78
C GLU A 77 -6.03 19.42 -9.68
N SER A 78 -6.07 19.99 -8.46
CA SER A 78 -6.38 21.39 -8.23
C SER A 78 -5.38 22.08 -7.30
N GLY A 79 -4.13 21.67 -7.31
CA GLY A 79 -3.04 22.31 -6.59
C GLY A 79 -2.11 21.37 -5.87
N LEU A 80 -1.00 21.93 -5.42
CA LEU A 80 -0.02 21.28 -4.56
C LEU A 80 -0.29 21.72 -3.12
N ASN A 81 -0.22 20.78 -2.18
CA ASN A 81 -0.43 21.03 -0.77
C ASN A 81 0.80 20.58 0.02
N CYS A 82 1.19 21.37 1.02
CA CYS A 82 2.25 21.05 1.96
C CYS A 82 1.64 20.92 3.34
N TYR A 83 1.77 19.74 3.96
CA TYR A 83 1.27 19.42 5.29
C TYR A 83 2.43 19.31 6.29
N ASP A 84 2.41 20.15 7.33
CA ASP A 84 3.44 20.20 8.38
C ASP A 84 3.10 19.38 9.63
N ARG A 85 2.05 18.54 9.57
CA ARG A 85 1.39 17.74 10.60
C ARG A 85 0.21 18.44 11.29
N ASP A 86 0.16 19.78 11.28
CA ASP A 86 -0.89 20.58 11.89
C ASP A 86 -1.71 21.33 10.84
N HIS A 87 -1.03 21.92 9.85
CA HIS A 87 -1.65 22.82 8.88
C HIS A 87 -1.39 22.34 7.44
N LEU A 88 -2.32 22.60 6.54
CA LEU A 88 -2.19 22.44 5.11
C LEU A 88 -2.03 23.80 4.44
N LYS A 89 -0.87 24.00 3.80
CA LYS A 89 -0.62 25.16 2.94
C LYS A 89 -0.83 24.76 1.49
N GLN A 90 -1.63 25.55 0.75
CA GLN A 90 -1.90 25.34 -0.66
C GLN A 90 -1.03 26.20 -1.54
N TYR A 91 -0.55 25.64 -2.65
CA TYR A 91 0.15 26.32 -3.72
C TYR A 91 -0.66 26.14 -5.01
N LEU A 92 -1.00 27.25 -5.64
CA LEU A 92 -1.85 27.29 -6.82
C LEU A 92 -1.14 28.02 -7.97
N HIS A 93 -1.45 27.62 -9.18
CA HIS A 93 -1.10 28.37 -10.38
C HIS A 93 -1.80 29.75 -10.40
N ARG A 94 -1.05 30.81 -10.65
CA ARG A 94 -1.57 32.17 -10.87
C ARG A 94 -1.19 32.61 -12.27
N PRO A 95 -2.14 32.85 -13.19
CA PRO A 95 -1.86 33.31 -14.51
C PRO A 95 -1.04 34.65 -14.48
N GLY A 96 0.05 34.70 -15.25
CA GLY A 96 0.93 35.85 -15.30
C GLY A 96 1.98 35.96 -14.19
N ASP A 97 2.00 35.05 -13.21
CA ASP A 97 3.06 34.98 -12.20
C ASP A 97 3.92 33.72 -12.44
N GLU A 98 5.09 33.90 -13.05
CA GLU A 98 6.04 32.83 -13.39
C GLU A 98 6.67 32.15 -12.15
N ARG A 99 6.49 32.72 -10.94
CA ARG A 99 6.98 32.17 -9.68
C ARG A 99 6.01 31.19 -9.05
N THR A 100 4.88 30.94 -9.69
CA THR A 100 3.88 29.94 -9.23
C THR A 100 3.98 28.65 -10.05
N LEU A 101 3.17 27.66 -9.71
CA LEU A 101 3.09 26.40 -10.45
C LEU A 101 2.72 26.61 -11.93
N PRO A 102 3.26 25.83 -12.87
CA PRO A 102 2.88 25.91 -14.29
C PRO A 102 1.41 25.55 -14.54
N SER A 103 0.82 24.69 -13.68
CA SER A 103 -0.59 24.31 -13.69
C SER A 103 -1.01 23.78 -12.32
N ASN A 104 -2.31 23.77 -12.01
CA ASN A 104 -2.84 23.19 -10.78
C ASN A 104 -2.92 21.66 -10.82
N ASN A 105 -2.88 21.03 -11.98
CA ASN A 105 -2.95 19.58 -12.09
C ASN A 105 -1.55 18.98 -11.90
N ILE A 106 -1.30 18.45 -10.68
CA ILE A 106 0.00 17.91 -10.29
C ILE A 106 0.08 16.44 -10.70
N THR A 107 1.09 16.06 -11.49
CA THR A 107 1.25 14.69 -11.99
C THR A 107 2.20 13.84 -11.13
N PHE A 108 3.29 14.42 -10.65
CA PHE A 108 4.15 13.81 -9.65
C PHE A 108 4.92 14.84 -8.82
N ILE A 109 5.46 14.38 -7.69
CA ILE A 109 6.37 15.13 -6.82
C ILE A 109 7.57 14.23 -6.56
N ALA A 110 8.78 14.79 -6.60
CA ALA A 110 10.01 14.07 -6.29
C ALA A 110 10.95 14.95 -5.47
N GLU A 111 11.77 14.35 -4.62
CA GLU A 111 12.91 14.99 -4.01
C GLU A 111 14.18 14.28 -4.43
N ASP A 112 15.17 15.03 -4.92
CA ASP A 112 16.43 14.47 -5.37
C ASP A 112 17.48 14.38 -4.23
N SER A 113 18.62 13.77 -4.53
CA SER A 113 19.72 13.61 -3.57
C SER A 113 20.36 14.93 -3.11
N LEU A 114 20.07 16.02 -3.78
CA LEU A 114 20.47 17.39 -3.40
C LEU A 114 19.36 18.13 -2.65
N CYS A 115 18.30 17.42 -2.25
CA CYS A 115 17.12 17.97 -1.56
C CYS A 115 16.34 19.00 -2.39
N ASN A 116 16.46 19.00 -3.72
CA ASN A 116 15.60 19.79 -4.56
C ASN A 116 14.24 19.13 -4.69
N LEU A 117 13.19 19.91 -4.48
CA LEU A 117 11.82 19.44 -4.66
C LEU A 117 11.35 19.73 -6.08
N TRP A 118 11.08 18.67 -6.80
CA TRP A 118 10.56 18.64 -8.16
C TRP A 118 9.05 18.50 -8.16
N VAL A 119 8.36 19.34 -8.90
CA VAL A 119 6.91 19.30 -9.05
C VAL A 119 6.57 19.28 -10.53
N ALA A 120 6.00 18.19 -10.99
CA ALA A 120 5.50 18.10 -12.35
C ALA A 120 4.00 18.37 -12.39
N THR A 121 3.60 19.05 -13.45
CA THR A 121 2.21 19.41 -13.72
C THR A 121 1.85 19.09 -15.18
N MET A 122 0.58 19.15 -15.51
CA MET A 122 0.13 18.97 -16.91
C MET A 122 0.74 19.97 -17.89
N ASN A 123 1.20 21.13 -17.43
CA ASN A 123 1.75 22.18 -18.28
C ASN A 123 3.26 22.42 -18.09
N GLY A 124 3.96 21.50 -17.43
CA GLY A 124 5.40 21.58 -17.25
C GLY A 124 5.89 21.11 -15.90
N ILE A 125 7.21 21.06 -15.76
CA ILE A 125 7.89 20.69 -14.52
C ILE A 125 8.60 21.90 -13.94
N CYS A 126 8.60 22.04 -12.62
CA CYS A 126 9.25 23.12 -11.90
C CYS A 126 10.01 22.60 -10.67
N LEU A 127 10.96 23.41 -10.22
CA LEU A 127 11.68 23.27 -8.96
C LEU A 127 11.10 24.26 -7.94
N TYR A 128 10.87 23.77 -6.72
CA TYR A 128 10.48 24.60 -5.61
C TYR A 128 11.71 25.23 -4.94
N ASP A 129 11.73 26.54 -4.89
CA ASP A 129 12.74 27.30 -4.14
C ASP A 129 12.24 27.53 -2.71
N ARG A 130 12.85 26.82 -1.78
CA ARG A 130 12.50 26.89 -0.36
C ARG A 130 12.85 28.24 0.28
N GLY A 131 13.79 28.99 -0.29
CA GLY A 131 14.24 30.28 0.24
C GLY A 131 13.25 31.38 -0.05
N SER A 132 12.73 31.43 -1.27
CA SER A 132 11.78 32.44 -1.72
C SER A 132 10.32 31.97 -1.70
N ASP A 133 10.07 30.70 -1.29
CA ASP A 133 8.76 30.08 -1.29
C ASP A 133 8.04 30.17 -2.65
N SER A 134 8.77 29.88 -3.72
CA SER A 134 8.33 30.06 -5.09
C SER A 134 8.76 28.88 -5.99
N PHE A 135 8.29 28.88 -7.22
CA PHE A 135 8.58 27.84 -8.20
C PHE A 135 9.33 28.39 -9.39
N ARG A 136 10.28 27.64 -9.90
CA ARG A 136 11.02 27.95 -11.14
C ARG A 136 10.71 26.87 -12.18
N THR A 137 9.95 27.21 -13.19
CA THR A 137 9.60 26.30 -14.30
C THR A 137 10.84 26.02 -15.17
N LEU A 138 11.03 24.74 -15.50
CA LEU A 138 12.05 24.30 -16.44
C LEU A 138 11.49 24.29 -17.86
N SER A 139 12.34 24.71 -18.80
CA SER A 139 12.00 24.69 -20.21
C SER A 139 13.11 24.07 -21.05
N ASN A 140 12.74 23.48 -22.17
CA ASN A 140 13.65 23.09 -23.23
C ASN A 140 13.42 24.03 -24.43
N ASN A 141 14.44 24.76 -24.80
CA ASN A 141 14.37 25.79 -25.88
C ASN A 141 13.18 26.76 -25.69
N GLY A 142 12.97 27.24 -24.47
CA GLY A 142 11.90 28.20 -24.12
C GLY A 142 10.50 27.59 -24.04
N LYS A 143 10.32 26.28 -24.25
CA LYS A 143 9.03 25.61 -24.13
C LYS A 143 8.97 24.77 -22.85
N PRO A 144 7.88 24.81 -22.06
CA PRO A 144 7.67 23.93 -20.93
C PRO A 144 7.73 22.48 -21.35
N ILE A 145 8.22 21.61 -20.47
CA ILE A 145 8.36 20.18 -20.74
C ILE A 145 7.30 19.44 -19.95
N TYR A 146 6.43 18.73 -20.67
CA TYR A 146 5.51 17.79 -20.04
C TYR A 146 6.24 16.51 -19.65
N VAL A 147 6.13 16.13 -18.38
CA VAL A 147 6.67 14.88 -17.81
C VAL A 147 5.62 14.17 -16.97
N ALA A 148 5.56 12.87 -17.11
CA ALA A 148 4.59 12.01 -16.43
C ALA A 148 5.23 11.07 -15.39
N SER A 149 6.55 10.84 -15.51
CA SER A 149 7.27 9.93 -14.61
C SER A 149 8.71 10.38 -14.41
N TYR A 150 9.33 9.87 -13.36
CA TYR A 150 10.72 10.16 -13.03
C TYR A 150 11.43 8.92 -12.46
N LEU A 151 12.76 8.96 -12.50
CA LEU A 151 13.62 8.03 -11.77
C LEU A 151 14.87 8.75 -11.29
N LEU A 152 15.21 8.62 -10.01
CA LEU A 152 16.45 9.14 -9.46
C LEU A 152 17.62 8.26 -9.92
N VAL A 153 18.65 8.89 -10.46
CA VAL A 153 19.87 8.23 -10.94
C VAL A 153 21.10 8.94 -10.42
N GLU A 154 22.25 8.31 -10.53
CA GLU A 154 23.51 8.92 -10.15
C GLU A 154 23.76 10.21 -10.94
N GLY A 155 24.05 11.30 -10.21
CA GLY A 155 24.33 12.62 -10.78
C GLY A 155 23.14 13.33 -11.44
N GLY A 156 21.89 12.86 -11.25
CA GLY A 156 20.75 13.51 -11.86
C GLY A 156 19.40 12.85 -11.58
N ILE A 157 18.42 13.32 -12.33
CA ILE A 157 17.08 12.74 -12.39
C ILE A 157 16.70 12.47 -13.84
N LEU A 158 16.18 11.29 -14.12
CA LEU A 158 15.55 10.98 -15.41
C LEU A 158 14.09 11.41 -15.36
N LEU A 159 13.62 11.97 -16.47
CA LEU A 159 12.27 12.50 -16.63
C LEU A 159 11.65 11.89 -17.89
N GLY A 160 10.56 11.15 -17.73
CA GLY A 160 9.80 10.54 -18.84
C GLY A 160 8.67 11.44 -19.28
N GLY A 161 8.77 11.94 -20.50
CA GLY A 161 7.76 12.80 -21.11
C GLY A 161 7.02 12.14 -22.26
N SER A 162 6.27 12.93 -23.03
CA SER A 162 5.59 12.48 -24.23
C SER A 162 6.61 12.11 -25.30
N GLY A 163 6.84 10.80 -25.50
CA GLY A 163 7.78 10.28 -26.48
C GLY A 163 9.25 10.67 -26.26
N ALA A 164 9.63 11.13 -25.07
CA ALA A 164 10.99 11.57 -24.78
C ALA A 164 11.44 11.16 -23.39
N ILE A 165 12.75 10.93 -23.25
CA ILE A 165 13.42 10.76 -21.97
C ILE A 165 14.50 11.83 -21.86
N TYR A 166 14.46 12.57 -20.78
CA TYR A 166 15.43 13.60 -20.46
C TYR A 166 16.22 13.22 -19.21
N LYS A 167 17.45 13.68 -19.10
CA LYS A 167 18.23 13.68 -17.86
C LYS A 167 18.49 15.13 -17.44
N TYR A 168 18.12 15.49 -16.23
CA TYR A 168 18.63 16.71 -15.62
C TYR A 168 19.93 16.37 -14.91
N VAL A 169 21.02 17.01 -15.35
CA VAL A 169 22.38 16.76 -14.85
C VAL A 169 22.70 17.81 -13.78
N TYR A 170 22.92 17.36 -12.54
CA TYR A 170 23.16 18.27 -11.40
C TYR A 170 24.40 19.15 -11.57
N ALA A 171 25.50 18.56 -12.09
CA ALA A 171 26.76 19.28 -12.26
C ALA A 171 26.66 20.48 -13.20
N THR A 172 25.78 20.42 -14.20
CA THR A 172 25.64 21.47 -15.21
C THR A 172 24.37 22.31 -15.05
N ASN A 173 23.43 21.86 -14.19
CA ASN A 173 22.08 22.38 -14.04
C ASN A 173 21.32 22.44 -15.37
N LYS A 174 21.58 21.49 -16.28
CA LYS A 174 20.96 21.43 -17.61
C LYS A 174 20.12 20.17 -17.77
N LEU A 175 19.10 20.34 -18.58
CA LEU A 175 18.27 19.27 -19.08
C LEU A 175 18.83 18.78 -20.41
N GLU A 176 19.18 17.49 -20.47
CA GLU A 176 19.73 16.84 -21.63
C GLU A 176 18.76 15.81 -22.17
N PRO A 177 18.38 15.85 -23.44
CA PRO A 177 17.57 14.80 -24.05
C PRO A 177 18.43 13.55 -24.26
N LEU A 178 17.95 12.40 -23.81
CA LEU A 178 18.60 11.12 -24.02
C LEU A 178 17.93 10.30 -25.13
N TYR A 179 16.62 10.45 -25.29
CA TYR A 179 15.83 9.71 -26.25
C TYR A 179 14.65 10.55 -26.75
N TYR A 180 14.37 10.42 -28.05
CA TYR A 180 13.15 10.89 -28.69
C TYR A 180 12.53 9.76 -29.50
N ALA A 181 11.23 9.51 -29.33
CA ALA A 181 10.49 8.59 -30.18
C ALA A 181 10.52 9.08 -31.63
N GLN A 182 10.83 8.19 -32.57
CA GLN A 182 10.94 8.52 -33.98
C GLN A 182 9.58 8.79 -34.63
N ASP A 183 8.50 8.24 -34.07
CA ASP A 183 7.15 8.42 -34.58
C ASP A 183 6.35 9.41 -33.73
N PRO A 184 6.07 10.62 -34.23
CA PRO A 184 5.33 11.64 -33.51
C PRO A 184 3.84 11.29 -33.29
N VAL A 185 3.31 10.26 -33.94
CA VAL A 185 1.93 9.79 -33.74
C VAL A 185 1.75 9.17 -32.36
N TYR A 186 2.83 8.74 -31.74
CA TYR A 186 2.81 8.13 -30.41
C TYR A 186 3.19 9.15 -29.30
N TYR A 187 2.42 10.22 -29.14
CA TYR A 187 2.48 11.10 -27.98
C TYR A 187 2.02 10.39 -26.69
N ASN A 188 2.50 9.19 -26.45
CA ASN A 188 2.21 8.53 -25.18
C ASN A 188 3.34 8.78 -24.21
N PRO A 189 3.03 9.42 -23.10
CA PRO A 189 4.00 9.58 -22.03
C PRO A 189 4.37 8.22 -21.45
N PHE A 190 5.62 8.06 -21.06
CA PHE A 190 6.03 7.00 -20.18
C PHE A 190 5.48 7.32 -18.79
N TRP A 191 4.36 6.69 -18.45
CA TRP A 191 3.61 6.96 -17.22
C TRP A 191 4.33 6.52 -15.95
N GLN A 192 5.24 5.54 -16.09
CA GLN A 192 6.01 5.02 -14.97
C GLN A 192 7.37 4.55 -15.46
N MET A 193 8.38 4.81 -14.65
CA MET A 193 9.75 4.31 -14.84
C MET A 193 10.17 3.59 -13.57
N ILE A 194 10.68 2.36 -13.68
CA ILE A 194 11.21 1.60 -12.56
C ILE A 194 12.60 1.03 -12.91
N ARG A 195 13.49 0.97 -11.92
CA ARG A 195 14.78 0.31 -12.09
C ARG A 195 14.58 -1.20 -12.14
N TYR A 196 15.07 -1.82 -13.22
CA TYR A 196 15.01 -3.28 -13.38
C TYR A 196 16.30 -3.94 -12.94
N ASP A 197 17.44 -3.42 -13.43
CA ASP A 197 18.79 -3.86 -13.06
C ASP A 197 19.75 -2.65 -13.04
N GLU A 198 21.08 -2.92 -13.05
CA GLU A 198 22.10 -1.87 -13.00
C GLU A 198 22.13 -0.99 -14.26
N GLU A 199 21.77 -1.54 -15.41
CA GLU A 199 21.86 -0.87 -16.70
C GLU A 199 20.51 -0.52 -17.32
N ASN A 200 19.45 -1.24 -16.94
CA ASN A 200 18.16 -1.14 -17.59
C ASN A 200 17.07 -0.63 -16.64
N ILE A 201 16.19 0.18 -17.18
CA ILE A 201 14.94 0.57 -16.54
C ILE A 201 13.77 0.09 -17.40
N LEU A 202 12.65 -0.21 -16.77
CA LEU A 202 11.40 -0.48 -17.45
C LEU A 202 10.57 0.80 -17.54
N LEU A 203 9.96 0.97 -18.71
CA LEU A 203 9.09 2.09 -19.03
C LEU A 203 7.69 1.56 -19.31
N ASN A 204 6.71 2.00 -18.55
CA ASN A 204 5.31 1.72 -18.81
C ASN A 204 4.72 2.79 -19.72
N SER A 205 4.37 2.42 -20.95
CA SER A 205 3.56 3.23 -21.85
C SER A 205 2.15 2.65 -21.91
N ARG A 206 1.23 3.28 -21.21
CA ARG A 206 -0.11 2.75 -20.88
C ARG A 206 -0.80 1.99 -22.03
N TRP A 207 -0.73 2.51 -23.25
CA TRP A 207 -1.45 1.96 -24.41
C TRP A 207 -0.57 1.15 -25.38
N HIS A 208 0.78 1.25 -25.22
CA HIS A 208 1.71 0.69 -26.22
C HIS A 208 2.59 -0.43 -25.66
N GLY A 209 2.47 -0.72 -24.36
CA GLY A 209 3.20 -1.81 -23.74
C GLY A 209 4.29 -1.38 -22.78
N ILE A 210 5.14 -2.31 -22.44
CA ILE A 210 6.29 -2.13 -21.57
C ILE A 210 7.55 -2.14 -22.44
N TYR A 211 8.45 -1.21 -22.15
CA TYR A 211 9.72 -1.04 -22.86
C TYR A 211 10.87 -1.15 -21.88
N SER A 212 12.02 -1.62 -22.36
CA SER A 212 13.29 -1.48 -21.68
C SER A 212 14.04 -0.26 -22.23
N PHE A 213 14.68 0.49 -21.37
CA PHE A 213 15.60 1.57 -21.72
C PHE A 213 16.96 1.27 -21.10
N ASN A 214 18.00 1.15 -21.94
CA ASN A 214 19.36 0.94 -21.47
C ASN A 214 20.02 2.27 -21.16
N MET A 215 20.47 2.47 -19.91
CA MET A 215 21.03 3.72 -19.44
C MET A 215 22.43 4.06 -19.98
N LYS A 216 23.12 3.09 -20.58
CA LYS A 216 24.45 3.30 -21.20
C LYS A 216 24.35 3.63 -22.69
N THR A 217 23.51 2.91 -23.41
CA THR A 217 23.36 3.06 -24.86
C THR A 217 22.23 3.98 -25.25
N TYR A 218 21.34 4.30 -24.31
CA TYR A 218 20.11 5.10 -24.50
C TYR A 218 19.13 4.46 -25.49
N GLU A 219 19.25 3.17 -25.71
CA GLU A 219 18.37 2.41 -26.59
C GLU A 219 17.07 2.06 -25.88
N VAL A 220 15.94 2.29 -26.55
CA VAL A 220 14.60 1.88 -26.11
C VAL A 220 14.14 0.70 -26.93
N LYS A 221 13.75 -0.40 -26.28
CA LYS A 221 13.22 -1.61 -26.93
C LYS A 221 11.88 -1.99 -26.30
N LYS A 222 10.90 -2.31 -27.14
CA LYS A 222 9.66 -2.91 -26.67
C LYS A 222 9.92 -4.34 -26.20
N ILE A 223 9.28 -4.73 -25.10
CA ILE A 223 9.34 -6.11 -24.59
C ILE A 223 8.12 -6.86 -25.15
N GLU A 224 8.36 -7.74 -26.09
CA GLU A 224 7.31 -8.41 -26.86
C GLU A 224 6.49 -9.44 -26.07
N SER A 225 6.98 -9.89 -24.90
CA SER A 225 6.23 -10.79 -24.00
C SER A 225 5.00 -10.13 -23.36
N PHE A 226 4.95 -8.79 -23.33
CA PHE A 226 3.80 -8.05 -22.84
C PHE A 226 2.87 -7.66 -23.99
N THR A 227 1.88 -8.51 -24.24
CA THR A 227 0.95 -8.38 -25.39
C THR A 227 -0.33 -7.65 -25.09
N GLU A 228 -0.61 -7.41 -23.80
CA GLU A 228 -1.80 -6.72 -23.33
C GLU A 228 -1.77 -5.22 -23.68
N ASN A 229 -2.93 -4.57 -23.59
CA ASN A 229 -3.08 -3.15 -23.74
C ASN A 229 -3.58 -2.52 -22.42
N ASN A 230 -3.33 -1.22 -22.22
CA ASN A 230 -3.80 -0.46 -21.08
C ASN A 230 -3.19 -0.91 -19.75
N TYR A 231 -1.87 -0.93 -19.69
CA TYR A 231 -1.09 -1.15 -18.48
C TYR A 231 -1.25 0.02 -17.52
N THR A 232 -1.71 -0.25 -16.30
CA THR A 232 -1.99 0.80 -15.31
C THR A 232 -0.85 1.00 -14.34
N SER A 233 -0.16 -0.05 -13.91
CA SER A 233 1.00 0.03 -13.02
C SER A 233 1.97 -1.13 -13.24
N ILE A 234 3.25 -0.88 -13.00
CA ILE A 234 4.32 -1.90 -12.95
C ILE A 234 5.11 -1.74 -11.65
N TYR A 235 5.52 -2.85 -11.06
CA TYR A 235 6.30 -2.86 -9.82
C TYR A 235 7.26 -4.06 -9.79
N LEU A 236 8.51 -3.83 -9.37
CA LEU A 236 9.50 -4.88 -9.15
C LEU A 236 9.63 -5.12 -7.65
N ASP A 237 9.25 -6.32 -7.19
CA ASP A 237 9.31 -6.67 -5.77
C ASP A 237 10.73 -7.03 -5.30
N SER A 238 10.90 -7.21 -4.00
CA SER A 238 12.17 -7.58 -3.37
C SER A 238 12.70 -8.95 -3.82
N TYR A 239 11.83 -9.84 -4.32
CA TYR A 239 12.17 -11.14 -4.92
C TYR A 239 12.53 -11.05 -6.40
N LYS A 240 12.61 -9.82 -6.96
CA LYS A 240 12.84 -9.56 -8.39
C LYS A 240 11.72 -10.11 -9.30
N ARG A 241 10.50 -10.22 -8.79
CA ARG A 241 9.33 -10.52 -9.61
C ARG A 241 8.73 -9.21 -10.13
N LEU A 242 8.38 -9.20 -11.40
CA LEU A 242 7.70 -8.06 -12.01
C LEU A 242 6.19 -8.24 -11.90
N TRP A 243 5.57 -7.31 -11.19
CA TRP A 243 4.13 -7.21 -11.08
C TRP A 243 3.62 -6.19 -12.10
N VAL A 244 2.60 -6.60 -12.83
CA VAL A 244 2.02 -5.81 -13.93
C VAL A 244 0.52 -5.81 -13.79
N SER A 245 -0.08 -4.63 -13.74
CA SER A 245 -1.54 -4.51 -13.75
C SER A 245 -2.06 -4.05 -15.10
N VAL A 246 -3.15 -4.66 -15.53
CA VAL A 246 -3.84 -4.36 -16.78
C VAL A 246 -5.27 -3.93 -16.47
N TYR A 247 -5.71 -2.83 -17.02
CA TYR A 247 -7.02 -2.25 -16.75
C TYR A 247 -8.16 -3.25 -17.04
N GLY A 248 -8.92 -3.60 -15.98
CA GLY A 248 -10.02 -4.55 -16.06
C GLY A 248 -9.61 -6.02 -16.23
N ASN A 249 -8.30 -6.33 -16.18
CA ASN A 249 -7.77 -7.70 -16.32
C ASN A 249 -6.88 -8.12 -15.14
N GLY A 250 -6.94 -7.38 -14.03
CA GLY A 250 -6.31 -7.73 -12.76
C GLY A 250 -4.79 -7.57 -12.74
N LEU A 251 -4.12 -8.50 -12.05
CA LEU A 251 -2.71 -8.44 -11.66
C LEU A 251 -1.93 -9.66 -12.15
N TYR A 252 -0.86 -9.42 -12.88
CA TYR A 252 0.07 -10.42 -13.36
C TYR A 252 1.37 -10.37 -12.56
N CYS A 253 1.96 -11.54 -12.31
CA CYS A 253 3.27 -11.70 -11.68
C CYS A 253 4.19 -12.50 -12.57
N TYR A 254 5.35 -11.93 -12.92
CA TYR A 254 6.36 -12.54 -13.78
C TYR A 254 7.68 -12.75 -13.01
N GLN A 255 8.39 -13.85 -13.35
CA GLN A 255 9.77 -14.06 -12.98
C GLN A 255 10.62 -14.10 -14.27
N GLY A 256 11.39 -13.05 -14.52
CA GLY A 256 11.92 -12.82 -15.87
C GLY A 256 10.77 -12.71 -16.87
N ASP A 257 10.85 -13.48 -17.97
CA ASP A 257 9.80 -13.51 -19.01
C ASP A 257 8.68 -14.53 -18.73
N GLN A 258 8.78 -15.30 -17.64
CA GLN A 258 7.80 -16.34 -17.31
C GLN A 258 6.66 -15.79 -16.45
N LEU A 259 5.43 -15.93 -16.91
CA LEU A 259 4.23 -15.69 -16.12
C LEU A 259 4.09 -16.75 -15.02
N ILE A 260 4.11 -16.33 -13.74
CA ILE A 260 3.96 -17.24 -12.58
C ILE A 260 2.53 -17.25 -12.08
N LYS A 261 1.88 -16.08 -12.02
CA LYS A 261 0.52 -15.93 -11.50
C LYS A 261 -0.25 -14.86 -12.27
N HIS A 262 -1.55 -15.06 -12.38
CA HIS A 262 -2.50 -14.08 -12.84
C HIS A 262 -3.71 -14.07 -11.88
N PHE A 263 -3.92 -12.95 -11.21
CA PHE A 263 -4.97 -12.76 -10.23
C PHE A 263 -6.07 -11.85 -10.77
N THR A 264 -7.30 -12.32 -10.71
CA THR A 264 -8.50 -11.56 -11.01
C THR A 264 -9.52 -11.75 -9.89
N ALA A 265 -10.53 -10.92 -9.82
CA ALA A 265 -11.64 -11.06 -8.87
C ALA A 265 -12.44 -12.37 -9.11
N SER A 266 -12.35 -12.97 -10.30
CA SER A 266 -13.01 -14.22 -10.62
C SER A 266 -12.23 -15.48 -10.22
N ASN A 267 -10.89 -15.41 -10.09
CA ASN A 267 -10.04 -16.57 -9.82
C ASN A 267 -9.25 -16.48 -8.50
N SER A 268 -9.38 -15.38 -7.77
CA SER A 268 -8.62 -15.11 -6.54
C SER A 268 -9.43 -14.23 -5.58
N PRO A 269 -8.96 -14.01 -4.33
CA PRO A 269 -9.57 -13.06 -3.41
C PRO A 269 -9.34 -11.58 -3.77
N LEU A 270 -8.77 -11.26 -4.92
CA LEU A 270 -8.66 -9.89 -5.42
C LEU A 270 -10.04 -9.24 -5.47
N THR A 271 -10.19 -8.08 -4.86
CA THR A 271 -11.51 -7.45 -4.66
C THR A 271 -12.02 -6.70 -5.89
N TYR A 272 -11.14 -6.33 -6.82
CA TYR A 272 -11.49 -5.59 -8.04
C TYR A 272 -10.37 -5.65 -9.09
N ASP A 273 -10.73 -5.77 -10.39
CA ASP A 273 -9.78 -5.98 -11.48
C ASP A 273 -9.13 -4.70 -12.04
N VAL A 274 -9.64 -3.52 -11.66
CA VAL A 274 -8.99 -2.25 -12.01
C VAL A 274 -8.06 -1.82 -10.90
N ILE A 275 -6.75 -1.92 -11.17
CA ILE A 275 -5.67 -1.60 -10.24
C ILE A 275 -5.02 -0.30 -10.68
N HIS A 276 -4.81 0.62 -9.75
CA HIS A 276 -4.19 1.92 -10.01
C HIS A 276 -2.73 1.99 -9.58
N ASP A 277 -2.38 1.34 -8.46
CA ASP A 277 -1.03 1.41 -7.92
C ASP A 277 -0.64 0.16 -7.15
N ILE A 278 0.66 -0.10 -7.08
CA ILE A 278 1.25 -1.28 -6.43
C ILE A 278 2.47 -0.81 -5.63
N MET A 279 2.58 -1.27 -4.39
CA MET A 279 3.71 -0.96 -3.51
C MET A 279 4.01 -2.12 -2.57
N GLU A 280 5.28 -2.38 -2.28
CA GLU A 280 5.72 -3.35 -1.29
C GLU A 280 5.92 -2.69 0.07
N ARG A 281 5.47 -3.38 1.14
CA ARG A 281 5.73 -3.04 2.52
C ARG A 281 5.79 -4.31 3.36
N ASP A 282 6.87 -4.49 4.13
CA ASP A 282 7.01 -5.58 5.12
C ASP A 282 6.74 -6.97 4.51
N ASN A 283 7.36 -7.30 3.35
CA ASN A 283 7.18 -8.55 2.60
C ASN A 283 5.72 -8.80 2.11
N GLN A 284 4.97 -7.73 1.96
CA GLN A 284 3.60 -7.72 1.47
C GLN A 284 3.45 -6.75 0.30
N LEU A 285 2.73 -7.18 -0.73
CA LEU A 285 2.37 -6.34 -1.85
C LEU A 285 1.01 -5.68 -1.58
N TRP A 286 1.01 -4.37 -1.51
CA TRP A 286 -0.19 -3.55 -1.36
C TRP A 286 -0.68 -3.12 -2.72
N VAL A 287 -1.93 -3.42 -3.03
CA VAL A 287 -2.54 -3.25 -4.36
C VAL A 287 -3.77 -2.35 -4.25
N ALA A 288 -3.66 -1.14 -4.77
CA ALA A 288 -4.73 -0.14 -4.76
C ALA A 288 -5.70 -0.36 -5.91
N THR A 289 -7.00 -0.44 -5.63
CA THR A 289 -8.03 -0.74 -6.62
C THR A 289 -9.08 0.36 -6.78
N ASP A 290 -9.78 0.35 -7.91
CA ASP A 290 -10.89 1.26 -8.22
C ASP A 290 -12.24 0.70 -7.76
N GLY A 291 -12.44 0.63 -6.45
CA GLY A 291 -13.71 0.19 -5.86
C GLY A 291 -13.60 -0.96 -4.86
N GLY A 292 -12.49 -1.70 -4.86
CA GLY A 292 -12.25 -2.83 -3.94
C GLY A 292 -11.38 -2.50 -2.73
N GLY A 293 -11.03 -1.23 -2.50
CA GLY A 293 -10.11 -0.84 -1.42
C GLY A 293 -8.66 -1.19 -1.73
N ILE A 294 -7.95 -1.72 -0.74
CA ILE A 294 -6.57 -2.16 -0.84
C ILE A 294 -6.51 -3.67 -0.60
N ASN A 295 -5.91 -4.40 -1.53
CA ASN A 295 -5.56 -5.81 -1.34
C ASN A 295 -4.12 -5.89 -0.87
N ILE A 296 -3.85 -6.74 0.10
CA ILE A 296 -2.52 -7.00 0.64
C ILE A 296 -2.21 -8.46 0.37
N ILE A 297 -1.18 -8.72 -0.44
CA ILE A 297 -0.78 -10.05 -0.89
C ILE A 297 0.55 -10.38 -0.21
N SER A 298 0.62 -11.48 0.52
CA SER A 298 1.87 -12.00 1.05
C SER A 298 2.79 -12.41 -0.09
N LEU A 299 4.04 -11.98 -0.06
CA LEU A 299 5.02 -12.32 -1.10
C LEU A 299 5.56 -13.75 -0.95
N ASP A 300 5.35 -14.42 0.20
CA ASP A 300 5.82 -15.77 0.45
C ASP A 300 4.89 -16.83 -0.15
N ASP A 301 3.58 -16.70 0.06
CA ASP A 301 2.59 -17.73 -0.26
C ASP A 301 1.42 -17.24 -1.14
N PHE A 302 1.42 -15.95 -1.49
CA PHE A 302 0.35 -15.28 -2.24
C PHE A 302 -1.02 -15.31 -1.54
N SER A 303 -1.04 -15.42 -0.21
CA SER A 303 -2.27 -15.25 0.56
C SER A 303 -2.72 -13.79 0.58
N PHE A 304 -4.05 -13.58 0.67
CA PHE A 304 -4.67 -12.26 0.58
C PHE A 304 -5.29 -11.83 1.90
N THR A 305 -5.10 -10.54 2.22
CA THR A 305 -5.95 -9.80 3.16
C THR A 305 -6.43 -8.51 2.48
N ASN A 306 -7.56 -7.95 2.94
CA ASN A 306 -8.17 -6.80 2.29
C ASN A 306 -8.50 -5.71 3.30
N ILE A 307 -8.27 -4.46 2.91
CA ILE A 307 -8.67 -3.25 3.65
C ILE A 307 -9.75 -2.55 2.85
N GLN A 308 -10.98 -2.54 3.37
CA GLN A 308 -12.15 -2.00 2.68
C GLN A 308 -13.02 -1.16 3.62
N GLN A 309 -13.80 -0.26 3.04
CA GLN A 309 -14.87 0.42 3.74
C GLN A 309 -15.98 -0.58 4.07
N LYS A 310 -16.38 -0.63 5.35
CA LYS A 310 -17.54 -1.39 5.83
C LYS A 310 -18.67 -0.42 6.15
N GLN A 311 -19.90 -0.74 5.74
CA GLN A 311 -21.04 0.18 5.80
C GLN A 311 -21.30 0.61 7.21
N ASP A 312 -21.35 -0.06 8.21
CA ASP A 312 -21.75 0.35 9.56
C ASP A 312 -20.58 0.46 10.55
N ASP A 313 -19.35 0.47 10.02
CA ASP A 313 -18.12 0.57 10.81
C ASP A 313 -17.43 1.92 10.55
N VAL A 314 -17.62 2.85 11.46
CA VAL A 314 -17.00 4.19 11.40
C VAL A 314 -15.47 4.17 11.54
N HIS A 315 -14.91 3.05 12.00
CA HIS A 315 -13.48 2.84 12.14
C HIS A 315 -12.90 2.06 10.96
N SER A 316 -13.73 1.61 10.03
CA SER A 316 -13.26 0.94 8.81
C SER A 316 -12.54 1.92 7.89
N PHE A 317 -11.85 1.38 6.92
CA PHE A 317 -11.15 2.16 5.91
C PHE A 317 -12.13 3.11 5.19
N PRO A 318 -11.84 4.42 5.09
CA PRO A 318 -12.85 5.41 4.67
C PRO A 318 -13.12 5.47 3.17
N ALA A 319 -12.43 4.65 2.34
CA ALA A 319 -12.57 4.68 0.89
C ALA A 319 -12.33 3.32 0.24
N ASN A 320 -13.06 3.01 -0.85
CA ASN A 320 -12.82 1.81 -1.66
C ASN A 320 -12.13 2.12 -3.00
N THR A 321 -12.07 3.38 -3.42
CA THR A 321 -11.37 3.78 -4.65
C THR A 321 -10.07 4.47 -4.29
N ILE A 322 -8.97 3.76 -4.44
CA ILE A 322 -7.61 4.20 -4.12
C ILE A 322 -6.81 4.36 -5.40
N TYR A 323 -6.23 5.54 -5.57
CA TYR A 323 -5.51 5.92 -6.78
C TYR A 323 -3.99 5.84 -6.64
N ARG A 324 -3.46 6.12 -5.42
CA ARG A 324 -2.02 6.10 -5.12
C ARG A 324 -1.74 5.46 -3.79
N LEU A 325 -0.60 4.79 -3.71
CA LEU A 325 0.04 4.34 -2.49
C LEU A 325 1.37 5.08 -2.33
N TYR A 326 1.71 5.37 -1.10
CA TYR A 326 3.00 5.96 -0.75
C TYR A 326 3.47 5.43 0.60
N LEU A 327 4.69 4.92 0.64
CA LEU A 327 5.34 4.47 1.86
C LEU A 327 6.30 5.56 2.32
N ASP A 328 6.05 6.14 3.50
CA ASP A 328 6.93 7.17 4.03
C ASP A 328 8.20 6.59 4.67
N PRO A 329 9.26 7.40 4.91
CA PRO A 329 10.50 6.91 5.52
C PRO A 329 10.33 6.32 6.93
N ALA A 330 9.20 6.57 7.60
CA ALA A 330 8.84 6.00 8.89
C ALA A 330 8.01 4.71 8.77
N ASN A 331 7.95 4.13 7.56
CA ASN A 331 7.20 2.91 7.24
C ASN A 331 5.67 3.04 7.45
N ASN A 332 5.10 4.25 7.39
CA ASN A 332 3.66 4.42 7.36
C ASN A 332 3.16 4.38 5.92
N MET A 333 2.08 3.65 5.68
CA MET A 333 1.42 3.63 4.37
C MET A 333 0.43 4.79 4.26
N TRP A 334 0.48 5.48 3.15
CA TRP A 334 -0.46 6.53 2.77
C TRP A 334 -1.23 6.11 1.52
N ALA A 335 -2.52 6.29 1.53
CA ALA A 335 -3.41 5.96 0.42
C ALA A 335 -4.09 7.22 -0.10
N GLY A 336 -3.77 7.62 -1.30
CA GLY A 336 -4.44 8.69 -2.03
C GLY A 336 -5.73 8.18 -2.66
N SER A 337 -6.87 8.73 -2.26
CA SER A 337 -8.17 8.34 -2.81
C SER A 337 -8.65 9.31 -3.89
N ILE A 338 -9.67 8.90 -4.64
CA ILE A 338 -10.32 9.77 -5.64
C ILE A 338 -11.28 10.77 -4.96
N ARG A 339 -11.93 10.39 -3.84
CA ARG A 339 -13.03 11.18 -3.26
C ARG A 339 -12.84 11.56 -1.79
N ARG A 340 -11.84 10.99 -1.11
CA ARG A 340 -11.67 11.13 0.35
C ARG A 340 -10.36 11.83 0.74
N GLY A 341 -9.59 12.32 -0.23
CA GLY A 341 -8.29 12.92 0.04
C GLY A 341 -7.22 11.87 0.32
N LEU A 342 -6.29 12.21 1.18
CA LEU A 342 -5.17 11.36 1.59
C LEU A 342 -5.51 10.66 2.92
N ILE A 343 -5.27 9.36 2.99
CA ILE A 343 -5.54 8.51 4.15
C ILE A 343 -4.22 7.92 4.63
N GLY A 344 -3.80 8.30 5.83
CA GLY A 344 -2.67 7.67 6.52
C GLY A 344 -3.13 6.37 7.19
N ILE A 345 -2.40 5.27 6.95
CA ILE A 345 -2.68 3.94 7.49
C ILE A 345 -1.56 3.59 8.46
N LYS A 346 -1.88 3.54 9.74
CA LYS A 346 -0.91 3.22 10.80
C LYS A 346 -1.30 1.93 11.50
N ASN A 347 -0.32 1.06 11.71
CA ASN A 347 -0.50 -0.07 12.62
C ASN A 347 -0.71 0.47 14.04
N VAL A 348 -1.70 -0.03 14.73
CA VAL A 348 -1.94 0.34 16.13
C VAL A 348 -1.94 -0.91 16.99
N TYR A 349 -1.31 -0.78 18.15
CA TYR A 349 -1.30 -1.81 19.19
C TYR A 349 -2.40 -1.56 20.25
N ALA A 350 -3.20 -0.49 20.08
CA ALA A 350 -4.31 -0.14 20.94
C ALA A 350 -5.48 0.38 20.09
N CYS A 351 -6.68 -0.13 20.35
CA CYS A 351 -7.92 0.29 19.70
C CYS A 351 -8.76 1.11 20.66
N SER A 352 -9.48 2.11 20.13
CA SER A 352 -10.48 2.88 20.85
C SER A 352 -11.85 2.58 20.28
N TYR A 353 -12.79 2.20 21.11
CA TYR A 353 -14.18 1.94 20.73
C TYR A 353 -15.11 2.98 21.32
N GLN A 354 -16.02 3.50 20.50
CA GLN A 354 -17.03 4.46 20.92
C GLN A 354 -18.36 3.75 21.20
N ASN A 355 -19.27 4.44 21.88
CA ASN A 355 -20.62 3.94 22.00
C ASN A 355 -21.38 4.09 20.68
N VAL A 356 -22.17 3.08 20.36
CA VAL A 356 -22.97 2.98 19.15
C VAL A 356 -24.41 2.57 19.50
N PRO A 357 -25.39 2.75 18.59
CA PRO A 357 -26.74 2.24 18.80
C PRO A 357 -26.73 0.76 19.16
N PHE A 358 -27.59 0.37 20.10
CA PHE A 358 -27.69 -1.00 20.57
C PHE A 358 -27.97 -1.97 19.40
N GLY A 359 -27.16 -3.05 19.32
CA GLY A 359 -27.19 -4.03 18.24
C GLY A 359 -26.19 -3.76 17.12
N ASN A 360 -25.52 -2.63 17.10
CA ASN A 360 -24.41 -2.39 16.18
C ASN A 360 -23.18 -3.20 16.60
N LEU A 361 -22.52 -3.84 15.63
CA LEU A 361 -21.39 -4.77 15.87
C LEU A 361 -20.02 -4.07 16.10
N TYR A 362 -19.93 -2.75 15.94
CA TYR A 362 -18.64 -2.06 15.88
C TYR A 362 -18.40 -1.09 17.03
N GLY A 363 -19.07 -1.27 18.16
CA GLY A 363 -18.85 -0.45 19.33
C GLY A 363 -19.62 -0.90 20.56
N LEU A 364 -19.53 -0.10 21.62
CA LEU A 364 -20.14 -0.35 22.91
C LEU A 364 -21.60 0.13 22.94
N SER A 365 -22.43 -0.53 23.70
CA SER A 365 -23.84 -0.12 23.93
C SER A 365 -24.01 1.13 24.79
N ASN A 366 -22.95 1.52 25.55
CA ASN A 366 -22.92 2.71 26.37
C ASN A 366 -21.46 3.16 26.59
N GLN A 367 -21.25 4.47 26.73
CA GLN A 367 -19.93 5.08 26.93
C GLN A 367 -19.34 4.88 28.33
N THR A 368 -20.18 4.61 29.33
CA THR A 368 -19.74 4.44 30.72
C THR A 368 -19.47 2.97 31.00
N ILE A 369 -18.19 2.62 31.11
CA ILE A 369 -17.74 1.26 31.41
C ILE A 369 -17.57 1.12 32.92
N ASN A 370 -18.18 0.09 33.52
CA ASN A 370 -18.07 -0.24 34.92
C ASN A 370 -17.12 -1.43 35.17
N SER A 371 -17.08 -2.38 34.26
CA SER A 371 -16.25 -3.59 34.40
C SER A 371 -15.86 -4.15 33.06
N PHE A 372 -14.74 -4.87 33.02
CA PHE A 372 -14.36 -5.73 31.91
C PHE A 372 -13.66 -6.97 32.45
N PHE A 373 -13.77 -8.05 31.68
CA PHE A 373 -13.24 -9.35 31.99
C PHE A 373 -12.87 -10.08 30.70
N GLN A 374 -11.74 -10.76 30.67
CA GLN A 374 -11.38 -11.65 29.56
C GLN A 374 -11.56 -13.10 29.99
N ASP A 375 -12.37 -13.84 29.25
CA ASP A 375 -12.62 -15.24 29.53
C ASP A 375 -11.49 -16.16 29.03
N SER A 376 -11.59 -17.45 29.34
CA SER A 376 -10.61 -18.47 28.96
C SER A 376 -10.48 -18.67 27.46
N ASP A 377 -11.48 -18.27 26.67
CA ASP A 377 -11.47 -18.28 25.19
C ASP A 377 -10.86 -17.02 24.59
N GLY A 378 -10.41 -16.07 25.41
CA GLY A 378 -9.83 -14.80 24.97
C GLY A 378 -10.84 -13.72 24.58
N ILE A 379 -12.13 -13.95 24.78
CA ILE A 379 -13.20 -13.00 24.54
C ILE A 379 -13.23 -11.94 25.67
N VAL A 380 -13.42 -10.70 25.32
CA VAL A 380 -13.52 -9.61 26.30
C VAL A 380 -14.97 -9.24 26.56
N TRP A 381 -15.38 -9.32 27.82
CA TRP A 381 -16.70 -8.96 28.29
C TRP A 381 -16.66 -7.58 28.93
N VAL A 382 -17.55 -6.70 28.52
CA VAL A 382 -17.60 -5.30 29.00
C VAL A 382 -18.95 -5.03 29.60
N GLY A 383 -18.97 -4.70 30.89
CA GLY A 383 -20.16 -4.27 31.63
C GLY A 383 -20.27 -2.74 31.62
N THR A 384 -21.44 -2.24 31.24
CA THR A 384 -21.68 -0.81 31.08
C THR A 384 -22.78 -0.30 32.04
N ASP A 385 -22.84 1.02 32.21
CA ASP A 385 -23.90 1.67 33.01
C ASP A 385 -25.12 1.99 32.14
N GLY A 386 -26.12 1.11 32.17
CA GLY A 386 -27.36 1.26 31.41
C GLY A 386 -27.33 0.74 29.97
N GLY A 387 -26.19 0.23 29.48
CA GLY A 387 -26.10 -0.44 28.19
C GLY A 387 -26.03 -1.97 28.29
N GLY A 388 -25.94 -2.52 29.51
CA GLY A 388 -25.85 -3.95 29.78
C GLY A 388 -24.49 -4.56 29.47
N ILE A 389 -24.47 -5.82 29.03
CA ILE A 389 -23.26 -6.60 28.72
C ILE A 389 -22.95 -6.50 27.22
N ASN A 390 -21.67 -6.26 26.93
CA ASN A 390 -21.11 -6.30 25.59
C ASN A 390 -20.04 -7.40 25.57
N ARG A 391 -20.14 -8.31 24.60
CA ARG A 391 -19.12 -9.33 24.30
C ARG A 391 -18.30 -8.85 23.14
N PHE A 392 -17.03 -8.62 23.33
CA PHE A 392 -16.08 -8.24 22.30
C PHE A 392 -15.21 -9.43 21.92
N ASP A 393 -15.18 -9.74 20.64
CA ASP A 393 -14.29 -10.73 20.05
C ASP A 393 -13.06 -10.00 19.45
N PRO A 394 -11.87 -10.16 20.05
CA PRO A 394 -10.66 -9.50 19.56
C PRO A 394 -10.22 -9.98 18.17
N VAL A 395 -10.59 -11.21 17.77
CA VAL A 395 -10.20 -11.77 16.46
C VAL A 395 -10.99 -11.12 15.32
N SER A 396 -12.30 -11.02 15.48
CA SER A 396 -13.18 -10.40 14.48
C SER A 396 -13.28 -8.87 14.63
N GLY A 397 -12.88 -8.31 15.78
CA GLY A 397 -13.04 -6.90 16.12
C GLY A 397 -14.50 -6.48 16.32
N THR A 398 -15.40 -7.43 16.60
CA THR A 398 -16.84 -7.16 16.66
C THR A 398 -17.41 -7.30 18.07
N PHE A 399 -18.51 -6.57 18.30
CA PHE A 399 -19.28 -6.59 19.54
C PHE A 399 -20.58 -7.35 19.36
N LYS A 400 -21.01 -8.01 20.43
CA LYS A 400 -22.36 -8.54 20.57
C LYS A 400 -22.97 -7.93 21.83
N HIS A 401 -24.11 -7.23 21.65
CA HIS A 401 -24.89 -6.69 22.75
C HIS A 401 -25.96 -7.69 23.17
N TYR A 402 -26.19 -7.84 24.47
CA TYR A 402 -27.16 -8.78 25.02
C TYR A 402 -28.47 -8.08 25.37
N PRO A 403 -29.58 -8.31 24.61
CA PRO A 403 -30.87 -7.62 24.80
C PRO A 403 -31.46 -7.80 26.20
N ALA A 404 -31.24 -8.96 26.81
CA ALA A 404 -31.75 -9.28 28.16
C ALA A 404 -31.14 -8.39 29.26
N THR A 405 -29.99 -7.77 28.98
CA THR A 405 -29.29 -6.88 29.93
C THR A 405 -29.36 -5.40 29.52
N LYS A 406 -30.12 -5.09 28.45
CA LYS A 406 -30.33 -3.71 28.01
C LYS A 406 -30.95 -2.88 29.10
N TYR A 407 -30.42 -1.69 29.38
CA TYR A 407 -30.77 -0.77 30.45
C TYR A 407 -30.25 -1.17 31.84
N GLU A 408 -29.59 -2.33 31.98
CA GLU A 408 -29.01 -2.74 33.25
C GLU A 408 -27.62 -2.10 33.48
N LYS A 409 -27.33 -1.85 34.77
CA LYS A 409 -26.01 -1.45 35.25
C LYS A 409 -25.22 -2.70 35.61
N VAL A 410 -24.21 -3.04 34.80
CA VAL A 410 -23.36 -4.20 35.04
C VAL A 410 -22.10 -3.74 35.79
N VAL A 411 -21.99 -4.10 37.06
CA VAL A 411 -20.92 -3.64 37.94
C VAL A 411 -19.72 -4.59 37.93
N SER A 412 -19.94 -5.88 37.75
CA SER A 412 -18.89 -6.91 37.71
C SER A 412 -19.23 -8.05 36.79
N ILE A 413 -18.22 -8.66 36.19
CA ILE A 413 -18.31 -9.86 35.34
C ILE A 413 -17.22 -10.82 35.82
N VAL A 414 -17.58 -12.09 35.99
CA VAL A 414 -16.65 -13.17 36.38
C VAL A 414 -16.97 -14.43 35.60
N GLU A 415 -15.97 -15.25 35.32
CA GLU A 415 -16.12 -16.60 34.81
C GLU A 415 -16.18 -17.57 36.00
N TYR A 416 -17.05 -18.56 35.93
CA TYR A 416 -17.21 -19.55 36.99
C TYR A 416 -16.80 -20.95 36.49
#